data_b76f573c43b574a954cf3df7989ae35d
#
_entry.id   b76f573c43b574a954cf3df7989ae35d
#
_cell.length_a   1.000
_cell.length_b   1.000
_cell.length_c   1.000
_cell.angle_alpha   90.00
_cell.angle_beta   90.00
_cell.angle_gamma   90.00
#
_symmetry.space_group_name_H-M   'P 1'
#
loop_
_entity.id
_entity.type
_entity.pdbx_description
1 polymer ?
#
loop_
_entity_poly.entity_id
_entity_poly.type
_entity_poly.pdbx_seq_one_letter_code
_entity_poly.pdbx_strand_id
1 'polypeptide(L)'
;MEGNDKRKTETYRHHPGRKLAEMLNVNRRWAKLHGVSVREAYSIGIAKIEKVAQWSRKAGVRILTMWGFSGENFSRDKGEIGELFDLFRKNLMTLLTTDREERRKTRVRFFGRLNLFPKALQDLMRKVEKDTEKNTEYQLNLLLSYSGRNEIVDAVNSIIKNGIKKVDEEIISAHVYTAGLPDPDLVIRTSGEQRLSGLMPWQTVYSELYFCKKLWPDFSEKDFMAALRDYARRKRRYGK
;
A
#
# COMPACT_ATOMS: atom_id res chain seq x y z
N MET A 1 32.58 -19.81 -0.40
CA MET A 1 31.20 -20.25 -0.68
C MET A 1 30.29 -19.02 -0.98
N GLU A 2 30.68 -18.20 -1.97
CA GLU A 2 29.95 -16.92 -2.31
C GLU A 2 29.30 -16.96 -3.71
N GLY A 3 29.14 -18.11 -4.31
CA GLY A 3 28.72 -18.25 -5.71
C GLY A 3 27.22 -18.39 -5.99
N ASN A 4 26.32 -18.44 -4.97
CA ASN A 4 24.93 -18.90 -5.18
C ASN A 4 23.86 -17.79 -5.06
N ASP A 5 24.24 -16.56 -4.76
CA ASP A 5 23.26 -15.46 -4.52
C ASP A 5 23.00 -14.62 -5.79
N LYS A 6 23.98 -14.50 -6.69
CA LYS A 6 23.82 -13.71 -7.93
C LYS A 6 22.79 -14.30 -8.91
N ARG A 7 22.71 -15.63 -9.04
CA ARG A 7 21.72 -16.29 -9.94
C ARG A 7 20.28 -16.18 -9.44
N LYS A 8 20.05 -16.02 -8.14
CA LYS A 8 18.71 -15.84 -7.58
C LYS A 8 18.15 -14.44 -7.84
N THR A 9 19.00 -13.43 -7.94
CA THR A 9 18.60 -12.05 -8.27
C THR A 9 18.34 -11.85 -9.76
N GLU A 10 18.96 -12.57 -10.66
CA GLU A 10 18.74 -12.47 -12.11
C GLU A 10 17.36 -12.96 -12.55
N THR A 11 16.83 -14.02 -11.93
CA THR A 11 15.48 -14.55 -12.25
C THR A 11 14.37 -13.55 -11.97
N TYR A 12 14.61 -12.54 -11.13
CA TYR A 12 13.62 -11.51 -10.78
C TYR A 12 13.66 -10.28 -11.68
N ARG A 13 14.74 -10.08 -12.46
CA ARG A 13 14.93 -8.88 -13.32
C ARG A 13 14.15 -8.91 -14.62
N HIS A 14 13.65 -10.06 -15.06
CA HIS A 14 13.03 -10.23 -16.38
C HIS A 14 11.51 -9.99 -16.46
N HIS A 15 10.86 -9.48 -15.39
CA HIS A 15 9.45 -9.09 -15.45
C HIS A 15 9.34 -7.56 -15.30
N PRO A 16 9.14 -6.81 -16.39
CA PRO A 16 9.02 -5.36 -16.31
C PRO A 16 7.77 -4.97 -15.52
N GLY A 17 7.98 -4.13 -14.50
CA GLY A 17 6.91 -3.36 -13.90
C GLY A 17 6.00 -4.07 -12.91
N ARG A 18 6.55 -4.87 -11.98
CA ARG A 18 5.75 -5.47 -10.90
C ARG A 18 5.07 -4.41 -10.04
N LYS A 19 3.78 -4.59 -9.87
CA LYS A 19 2.91 -3.74 -9.07
C LYS A 19 2.33 -4.60 -7.96
N LEU A 20 2.54 -4.18 -6.74
CA LEU A 20 2.16 -4.90 -5.54
C LEU A 20 1.16 -4.09 -4.72
N ALA A 21 0.10 -4.73 -4.24
CA ALA A 21 -0.76 -4.19 -3.20
C ALA A 21 -0.65 -5.02 -1.92
N GLU A 22 -0.53 -4.38 -0.76
CA GLU A 22 -0.36 -5.04 0.53
C GLU A 22 -1.27 -4.45 1.60
N MET A 23 -1.80 -5.33 2.46
CA MET A 23 -2.68 -4.95 3.57
C MET A 23 -1.92 -4.93 4.89
N LEU A 24 -1.86 -3.75 5.53
CA LEU A 24 -1.22 -3.51 6.82
C LEU A 24 -2.21 -3.73 7.96
N ASN A 25 -2.65 -4.96 8.18
CA ASN A 25 -3.67 -5.24 9.19
C ASN A 25 -3.09 -5.86 10.48
N VAL A 26 -3.86 -5.70 11.56
CA VAL A 26 -3.79 -6.46 12.83
C VAL A 26 -2.69 -6.07 13.81
N ASN A 27 -2.23 -4.82 13.79
CA ASN A 27 -1.33 -4.31 14.84
C ASN A 27 -1.92 -4.50 16.25
N ARG A 28 -3.22 -4.27 16.46
CA ARG A 28 -3.90 -4.49 17.76
C ARG A 28 -3.85 -5.96 18.22
N ARG A 29 -4.07 -6.92 17.29
CA ARG A 29 -3.97 -8.35 17.60
C ARG A 29 -2.54 -8.74 17.95
N TRP A 30 -1.58 -8.20 17.24
CA TRP A 30 -0.16 -8.39 17.52
C TRP A 30 0.23 -7.82 18.88
N ALA A 31 -0.21 -6.60 19.22
CA ALA A 31 0.01 -5.99 20.53
C ALA A 31 -0.49 -6.89 21.66
N LYS A 32 -1.73 -7.40 21.53
CA LYS A 32 -2.30 -8.33 22.53
C LYS A 32 -1.48 -9.61 22.68
N LEU A 33 -1.00 -10.19 21.60
CA LEU A 33 -0.20 -11.44 21.63
C LEU A 33 1.18 -11.25 22.25
N HIS A 34 1.76 -10.04 22.14
CA HIS A 34 3.12 -9.76 22.63
C HIS A 34 3.14 -8.96 23.94
N GLY A 35 1.97 -8.66 24.52
CA GLY A 35 1.88 -7.93 25.80
C GLY A 35 2.40 -6.48 25.72
N VAL A 36 2.36 -5.86 24.53
CA VAL A 36 2.83 -4.48 24.31
C VAL A 36 1.67 -3.52 24.06
N SER A 37 1.93 -2.22 24.15
CA SER A 37 0.92 -1.21 23.85
C SER A 37 0.52 -1.20 22.39
N VAL A 38 -0.72 -0.77 22.11
CA VAL A 38 -1.21 -0.61 20.73
C VAL A 38 -0.38 0.44 19.99
N ARG A 39 0.06 1.51 20.67
CA ARG A 39 0.95 2.54 20.14
C ARG A 39 2.28 1.96 19.66
N GLU A 40 2.89 1.09 20.48
CA GLU A 40 4.14 0.42 20.12
C GLU A 40 3.96 -0.46 18.89
N ALA A 41 2.90 -1.26 18.83
CA ALA A 41 2.60 -2.08 17.67
C ALA A 41 2.39 -1.24 16.39
N TYR A 42 1.73 -0.07 16.49
CA TYR A 42 1.61 0.87 15.36
C TYR A 42 2.96 1.44 14.94
N SER A 43 3.81 1.81 15.90
CA SER A 43 5.15 2.32 15.60
C SER A 43 5.97 1.28 14.82
N ILE A 44 5.95 0.02 15.26
CA ILE A 44 6.61 -1.09 14.57
C ILE A 44 6.01 -1.31 13.17
N GLY A 45 4.66 -1.30 13.08
CA GLY A 45 3.94 -1.48 11.82
C GLY A 45 4.25 -0.39 10.79
N ILE A 46 4.35 0.87 11.22
CA ILE A 46 4.69 2.00 10.34
C ILE A 46 6.16 1.91 9.91
N ALA A 47 7.08 1.62 10.82
CA ALA A 47 8.50 1.42 10.48
C ALA A 47 8.71 0.25 9.50
N LYS A 48 7.83 -0.75 9.52
CA LYS A 48 7.84 -1.87 8.56
C LYS A 48 7.55 -1.41 7.12
N ILE A 49 6.75 -0.35 6.93
CA ILE A 49 6.46 0.20 5.59
C ILE A 49 7.75 0.54 4.85
N GLU A 50 8.68 1.20 5.53
CA GLU A 50 9.98 1.56 4.94
C GLU A 50 10.78 0.31 4.55
N LYS A 51 10.81 -0.71 5.42
CA LYS A 51 11.51 -1.98 5.15
C LYS A 51 10.93 -2.69 3.92
N VAL A 52 9.60 -2.79 3.83
CA VAL A 52 8.95 -3.41 2.68
C VAL A 52 9.17 -2.59 1.40
N ALA A 53 9.16 -1.28 1.47
CA ALA A 53 9.52 -0.42 0.33
C ALA A 53 10.97 -0.67 -0.13
N GLN A 54 11.93 -0.87 0.80
CA GLN A 54 13.31 -1.24 0.47
C GLN A 54 13.39 -2.62 -0.19
N TRP A 55 12.71 -3.63 0.37
CA TRP A 55 12.66 -4.98 -0.23
C TRP A 55 12.04 -4.97 -1.62
N SER A 56 10.96 -4.18 -1.79
CA SER A 56 10.29 -4.00 -3.08
C SER A 56 11.23 -3.43 -4.14
N ARG A 57 11.98 -2.37 -3.81
CA ARG A 57 12.98 -1.78 -4.71
C ARG A 57 14.06 -2.78 -5.08
N LYS A 58 14.65 -3.47 -4.09
CA LYS A 58 15.65 -4.52 -4.33
C LYS A 58 15.14 -5.65 -5.23
N ALA A 59 13.85 -5.98 -5.13
CA ALA A 59 13.21 -7.00 -5.95
C ALA A 59 12.72 -6.49 -7.32
N GLY A 60 12.93 -5.21 -7.65
CA GLY A 60 12.48 -4.61 -8.92
C GLY A 60 10.98 -4.34 -9.01
N VAL A 61 10.28 -4.24 -7.86
CA VAL A 61 8.88 -3.80 -7.80
C VAL A 61 8.84 -2.28 -7.96
N ARG A 62 8.23 -1.79 -9.03
CA ARG A 62 8.20 -0.37 -9.36
C ARG A 62 7.08 0.39 -8.65
N ILE A 63 5.95 -0.25 -8.41
CA ILE A 63 4.80 0.36 -7.74
C ILE A 63 4.40 -0.52 -6.57
N LEU A 64 4.46 0.05 -5.37
CA LEU A 64 4.02 -0.57 -4.12
C LEU A 64 2.83 0.22 -3.58
N THR A 65 1.68 -0.44 -3.41
CA THR A 65 0.49 0.14 -2.77
C THR A 65 0.26 -0.53 -1.42
N MET A 66 0.14 0.27 -0.36
CA MET A 66 -0.02 -0.24 1.00
C MET A 66 -1.27 0.36 1.65
N TRP A 67 -2.14 -0.48 2.19
CA TRP A 67 -3.36 -0.06 2.88
C TRP A 67 -3.12 0.06 4.38
N GLY A 68 -2.87 1.29 4.84
CA GLY A 68 -2.48 1.57 6.23
C GLY A 68 -3.62 1.93 7.17
N PHE A 69 -4.72 2.53 6.65
CA PHE A 69 -5.82 3.01 7.48
C PHE A 69 -7.14 2.93 6.72
N SER A 70 -8.12 2.20 7.27
CA SER A 70 -9.45 2.10 6.69
C SER A 70 -10.40 3.18 7.23
N GLY A 71 -11.51 3.44 6.52
CA GLY A 71 -12.53 4.39 6.98
C GLY A 71 -13.15 3.98 8.33
N GLU A 72 -13.29 2.67 8.57
CA GLU A 72 -13.82 2.14 9.82
C GLU A 72 -12.90 2.41 11.03
N ASN A 73 -11.63 2.72 10.79
CA ASN A 73 -10.69 3.02 11.89
C ASN A 73 -11.01 4.33 12.61
N PHE A 74 -11.77 5.25 11.99
CA PHE A 74 -12.25 6.47 12.68
C PHE A 74 -13.28 6.20 13.79
N SER A 75 -13.89 5.01 13.83
CA SER A 75 -14.80 4.62 14.92
C SER A 75 -14.07 4.12 16.18
N ARG A 76 -12.74 4.10 16.18
CA ARG A 76 -11.93 3.73 17.34
C ARG A 76 -11.96 4.79 18.43
N ASP A 77 -11.42 4.45 19.61
CA ASP A 77 -11.25 5.41 20.69
C ASP A 77 -10.46 6.63 20.22
N LYS A 78 -10.90 7.83 20.67
CA LYS A 78 -10.29 9.10 20.27
C LYS A 78 -8.82 9.23 20.68
N GLY A 79 -8.44 8.66 21.82
CA GLY A 79 -7.06 8.63 22.27
C GLY A 79 -6.18 7.79 21.35
N GLU A 80 -6.64 6.57 20.98
CA GLU A 80 -5.96 5.69 20.02
C GLU A 80 -5.76 6.38 18.67
N ILE A 81 -6.80 7.06 18.17
CA ILE A 81 -6.74 7.79 16.90
C ILE A 81 -5.74 8.95 17.00
N GLY A 82 -5.74 9.70 18.10
CA GLY A 82 -4.79 10.78 18.33
C GLY A 82 -3.34 10.31 18.30
N GLU A 83 -3.03 9.22 19.00
CA GLU A 83 -1.70 8.60 18.98
C GLU A 83 -1.27 8.16 17.57
N LEU A 84 -2.19 7.57 16.80
CA LEU A 84 -1.91 7.15 15.44
C LEU A 84 -1.65 8.34 14.51
N PHE A 85 -2.39 9.45 14.67
CA PHE A 85 -2.16 10.67 13.91
C PHE A 85 -0.82 11.32 14.26
N ASP A 86 -0.40 11.27 15.52
CA ASP A 86 0.94 11.72 15.93
C ASP A 86 2.05 10.87 15.30
N LEU A 87 1.86 9.56 15.24
CA LEU A 87 2.79 8.67 14.55
C LEU A 87 2.83 8.97 13.04
N PHE A 88 1.70 9.19 12.39
CA PHE A 88 1.66 9.58 10.97
C PHE A 88 2.38 10.91 10.76
N ARG A 89 2.09 11.93 11.58
CA ARG A 89 2.77 13.23 11.51
C ARG A 89 4.28 13.09 11.62
N LYS A 90 4.77 12.37 12.64
CA LYS A 90 6.20 12.12 12.85
C LYS A 90 6.85 11.47 11.63
N ASN A 91 6.23 10.43 11.07
CA ASN A 91 6.79 9.70 9.94
C ASN A 91 6.77 10.53 8.64
N LEU A 92 5.70 11.31 8.39
CA LEU A 92 5.63 12.23 7.25
C LEU A 92 6.69 13.33 7.35
N MET A 93 6.92 13.88 8.54
CA MET A 93 8.00 14.84 8.77
C MET A 93 9.38 14.21 8.54
N THR A 94 9.60 12.99 9.02
CA THR A 94 10.85 12.25 8.75
C THR A 94 11.06 12.07 7.25
N LEU A 95 10.03 11.71 6.49
CA LEU A 95 10.11 11.63 5.03
C LEU A 95 10.54 12.95 4.38
N LEU A 96 10.11 14.10 4.91
CA LEU A 96 10.46 15.42 4.38
C LEU A 96 11.88 15.85 4.75
N THR A 97 12.40 15.43 5.90
CA THR A 97 13.68 15.92 6.45
C THR A 97 14.86 14.99 6.20
N THR A 98 14.60 13.70 5.91
CA THR A 98 15.68 12.73 5.70
C THR A 98 16.16 12.80 4.25
N ASP A 99 17.42 13.17 4.06
CA ASP A 99 18.09 13.10 2.76
C ASP A 99 18.65 11.69 2.54
N ARG A 100 17.83 10.84 1.93
CA ARG A 100 18.23 9.47 1.53
C ARG A 100 18.12 9.35 0.02
N GLU A 101 19.08 8.68 -0.60
CA GLU A 101 19.08 8.43 -2.04
C GLU A 101 17.78 7.76 -2.52
N GLU A 102 17.28 6.78 -1.75
CA GLU A 102 16.03 6.09 -2.07
C GLU A 102 14.80 7.01 -2.09
N ARG A 103 14.81 8.08 -1.27
CA ARG A 103 13.75 9.08 -1.28
C ARG A 103 13.74 9.85 -2.60
N ARG A 104 14.90 10.22 -3.12
CA ARG A 104 15.04 10.94 -4.40
C ARG A 104 14.58 10.13 -5.60
N LYS A 105 14.41 8.81 -5.44
CA LYS A 105 13.98 7.88 -6.48
C LYS A 105 12.51 7.46 -6.36
N THR A 106 11.87 7.71 -5.20
CA THR A 106 10.53 7.21 -4.90
C THR A 106 9.51 8.34 -4.89
N ARG A 107 8.51 8.26 -5.77
CA ARG A 107 7.31 9.10 -5.72
C ARG A 107 6.38 8.55 -4.65
N VAL A 108 5.90 9.40 -3.74
CA VAL A 108 4.93 9.03 -2.70
C VAL A 108 3.58 9.64 -3.05
N ARG A 109 2.51 8.85 -2.95
CA ARG A 109 1.13 9.31 -3.17
C ARG A 109 0.20 8.77 -2.08
N PHE A 110 -0.85 9.55 -1.77
CA PHE A 110 -1.86 9.18 -0.79
C PHE A 110 -3.23 9.09 -1.48
N PHE A 111 -4.01 8.06 -1.16
CA PHE A 111 -5.32 7.81 -1.75
C PHE A 111 -6.35 7.46 -0.69
N GLY A 112 -7.59 7.91 -0.89
CA GLY A 112 -8.73 7.71 0.00
C GLY A 112 -9.39 9.02 0.37
N ARG A 113 -10.29 8.99 1.35
CA ARG A 113 -10.97 10.20 1.85
C ARG A 113 -10.06 10.99 2.79
N LEU A 114 -9.00 11.60 2.21
CA LEU A 114 -7.96 12.32 2.96
C LEU A 114 -8.49 13.56 3.67
N ASN A 115 -9.61 14.11 3.21
CA ASN A 115 -10.31 15.23 3.84
C ASN A 115 -10.84 14.93 5.25
N LEU A 116 -10.93 13.65 5.65
CA LEU A 116 -11.34 13.24 6.99
C LEU A 116 -10.20 13.34 8.02
N PHE A 117 -8.95 13.50 7.59
CA PHE A 117 -7.83 13.73 8.49
C PHE A 117 -7.75 15.19 8.96
N PRO A 118 -7.12 15.46 10.11
CA PRO A 118 -6.81 16.82 10.54
C PRO A 118 -6.06 17.61 9.45
N LYS A 119 -6.38 18.91 9.33
CA LYS A 119 -5.83 19.78 8.28
C LYS A 119 -4.29 19.73 8.21
N ALA A 120 -3.64 19.74 9.37
CA ALA A 120 -2.19 19.67 9.46
C ALA A 120 -1.60 18.38 8.82
N LEU A 121 -2.27 17.22 8.96
CA LEU A 121 -1.87 15.98 8.31
C LEU A 121 -2.11 16.04 6.79
N GLN A 122 -3.25 16.60 6.36
CA GLN A 122 -3.53 16.79 4.94
C GLN A 122 -2.45 17.67 4.28
N ASP A 123 -2.01 18.75 4.97
CA ASP A 123 -0.97 19.65 4.45
C ASP A 123 0.39 18.95 4.36
N LEU A 124 0.74 18.13 5.35
CA LEU A 124 1.94 17.30 5.30
C LEU A 124 1.90 16.27 4.17
N MET A 125 0.78 15.59 3.96
CA MET A 125 0.62 14.66 2.84
C MET A 125 0.84 15.36 1.50
N ARG A 126 0.18 16.51 1.27
CA ARG A 126 0.37 17.31 0.05
C ARG A 126 1.82 17.76 -0.14
N LYS A 127 2.50 18.14 0.95
CA LYS A 127 3.90 18.54 0.90
C LYS A 127 4.80 17.37 0.50
N VAL A 128 4.57 16.17 1.04
CA VAL A 128 5.31 14.95 0.65
C VAL A 128 5.07 14.61 -0.82
N GLU A 129 3.81 14.66 -1.29
CA GLU A 129 3.48 14.39 -2.70
C GLU A 129 4.20 15.37 -3.63
N LYS A 130 4.14 16.67 -3.35
CA LYS A 130 4.79 17.72 -4.14
C LYS A 130 6.31 17.55 -4.16
N ASP A 131 6.92 17.26 -3.01
CA ASP A 131 8.36 17.09 -2.87
C ASP A 131 8.90 15.87 -3.62
N THR A 132 8.06 14.88 -3.85
CA THR A 132 8.42 13.63 -4.54
C THR A 132 7.81 13.49 -5.93
N GLU A 133 7.06 14.48 -6.43
CA GLU A 133 6.28 14.36 -7.68
C GLU A 133 7.14 14.08 -8.93
N LYS A 134 8.39 14.56 -8.94
CA LYS A 134 9.34 14.40 -10.06
C LYS A 134 10.08 13.07 -10.04
N ASN A 135 9.94 12.28 -8.98
CA ASN A 135 10.60 10.98 -8.88
C ASN A 135 9.86 9.95 -9.75
N THR A 136 10.59 9.17 -10.55
CA THR A 136 10.01 8.29 -11.57
C THR A 136 10.46 6.85 -11.50
N GLU A 137 11.48 6.52 -10.69
CA GLU A 137 12.01 5.15 -10.65
C GLU A 137 11.07 4.19 -9.89
N TYR A 138 10.55 4.64 -8.74
CA TYR A 138 9.66 3.88 -7.88
C TYR A 138 8.48 4.71 -7.44
N GLN A 139 7.38 4.04 -7.09
CA GLN A 139 6.21 4.70 -6.52
C GLN A 139 5.69 3.95 -5.31
N LEU A 140 5.47 4.68 -4.21
CA LEU A 140 4.82 4.20 -2.99
C LEU A 140 3.46 4.88 -2.86
N ASN A 141 2.41 4.08 -2.88
CA ASN A 141 1.04 4.53 -2.66
C ASN A 141 0.58 4.11 -1.27
N LEU A 142 0.03 5.04 -0.51
CA LEU A 142 -0.53 4.80 0.81
C LEU A 142 -2.04 5.01 0.77
N LEU A 143 -2.81 3.94 0.96
CA LEU A 143 -4.26 4.00 1.08
C LEU A 143 -4.62 4.36 2.52
N LEU A 144 -5.14 5.58 2.72
CA LEU A 144 -5.49 6.14 4.03
C LEU A 144 -6.94 6.60 4.02
N SER A 145 -7.70 6.28 5.08
CA SER A 145 -9.16 6.45 5.08
C SER A 145 -9.81 5.83 3.84
N TYR A 146 -9.26 4.70 3.44
CA TYR A 146 -9.64 4.01 2.23
C TYR A 146 -10.61 2.87 2.51
N SER A 147 -11.61 2.75 1.66
CA SER A 147 -12.49 1.59 1.53
C SER A 147 -12.89 1.46 0.05
N GLY A 148 -12.76 0.29 -0.52
CA GLY A 148 -13.07 0.08 -1.93
C GLY A 148 -14.53 0.32 -2.28
N ARG A 149 -15.47 0.09 -1.35
CA ARG A 149 -16.87 0.47 -1.56
C ARG A 149 -17.03 1.99 -1.64
N ASN A 150 -16.37 2.73 -0.75
CA ASN A 150 -16.40 4.19 -0.79
C ASN A 150 -15.75 4.74 -2.06
N GLU A 151 -14.64 4.15 -2.51
CA GLU A 151 -13.98 4.54 -3.76
C GLU A 151 -14.94 4.43 -4.95
N ILE A 152 -15.66 3.30 -5.08
CA ILE A 152 -16.64 3.10 -6.16
C ILE A 152 -17.78 4.12 -6.05
N VAL A 153 -18.33 4.33 -4.85
CA VAL A 153 -19.40 5.32 -4.64
C VAL A 153 -18.92 6.73 -4.98
N ASP A 154 -17.71 7.10 -4.57
CA ASP A 154 -17.14 8.42 -4.86
C ASP A 154 -16.83 8.59 -6.36
N ALA A 155 -16.39 7.52 -7.04
CA ALA A 155 -16.23 7.51 -8.50
C ALA A 155 -17.56 7.76 -9.22
N VAL A 156 -18.61 7.02 -8.84
CA VAL A 156 -19.97 7.22 -9.40
C VAL A 156 -20.49 8.64 -9.16
N ASN A 157 -20.34 9.15 -7.95
CA ASN A 157 -20.75 10.54 -7.63
C ASN A 157 -19.97 11.57 -8.46
N SER A 158 -18.68 11.33 -8.70
CA SER A 158 -17.86 12.18 -9.56
C SER A 158 -18.35 12.15 -11.02
N ILE A 159 -18.68 10.97 -11.53
CA ILE A 159 -19.24 10.77 -12.88
C ILE A 159 -20.56 11.54 -13.04
N ILE A 160 -21.46 11.41 -12.08
CA ILE A 160 -22.76 12.13 -12.07
C ILE A 160 -22.51 13.65 -12.04
N LYS A 161 -21.64 14.12 -11.17
CA LYS A 161 -21.29 15.54 -11.04
C LYS A 161 -20.74 16.12 -12.34
N ASN A 162 -19.98 15.34 -13.09
CA ASN A 162 -19.41 15.73 -14.37
C ASN A 162 -20.42 15.63 -15.54
N GLY A 163 -21.67 15.26 -15.29
CA GLY A 163 -22.72 15.17 -16.31
C GLY A 163 -22.56 14.02 -17.30
N ILE A 164 -21.75 13.02 -16.99
CA ILE A 164 -21.49 11.86 -17.85
C ILE A 164 -22.72 10.94 -17.84
N LYS A 165 -23.37 10.77 -18.99
CA LYS A 165 -24.64 10.02 -19.09
C LYS A 165 -24.47 8.55 -19.43
N LYS A 166 -23.36 8.18 -20.07
CA LYS A 166 -23.05 6.78 -20.42
C LYS A 166 -21.76 6.39 -19.72
N VAL A 167 -21.78 5.28 -19.02
CA VAL A 167 -20.65 4.81 -18.18
C VAL A 167 -20.21 3.43 -18.71
N ASP A 168 -18.91 3.28 -18.86
CA ASP A 168 -18.21 2.03 -19.16
C ASP A 168 -17.05 1.82 -18.18
N GLU A 169 -16.30 0.74 -18.34
CA GLU A 169 -15.17 0.40 -17.46
C GLU A 169 -14.07 1.46 -17.48
N GLU A 170 -13.82 2.08 -18.63
CA GLU A 170 -12.79 3.11 -18.80
C GLU A 170 -13.16 4.37 -18.02
N ILE A 171 -14.43 4.78 -18.07
CA ILE A 171 -14.96 5.92 -17.32
C ILE A 171 -14.85 5.68 -15.81
N ILE A 172 -15.24 4.50 -15.32
CA ILE A 172 -15.07 4.18 -13.89
C ILE A 172 -13.58 4.19 -13.52
N SER A 173 -12.73 3.55 -14.32
CA SER A 173 -11.28 3.51 -14.11
C SER A 173 -10.63 4.90 -14.08
N ALA A 174 -11.18 5.85 -14.82
CA ALA A 174 -10.74 7.26 -14.81
C ALA A 174 -11.21 8.05 -13.58
N HIS A 175 -12.19 7.55 -12.81
CA HIS A 175 -12.77 8.25 -11.66
C HIS A 175 -12.47 7.59 -10.31
N VAL A 176 -11.90 6.39 -10.26
CA VAL A 176 -11.41 5.79 -9.01
C VAL A 176 -10.23 6.58 -8.45
N TYR A 177 -9.95 6.46 -7.14
CA TYR A 177 -8.87 7.22 -6.50
C TYR A 177 -7.50 7.00 -7.13
N THR A 178 -7.27 5.78 -7.64
CA THR A 178 -6.01 5.37 -8.27
C THR A 178 -5.99 5.57 -9.79
N ALA A 179 -6.88 6.42 -10.32
CA ALA A 179 -6.93 6.71 -11.76
C ALA A 179 -5.54 7.02 -12.34
N GLY A 180 -5.26 6.47 -13.50
CA GLY A 180 -3.96 6.59 -14.18
C GLY A 180 -2.86 5.69 -13.61
N LEU A 181 -3.12 4.93 -12.56
CA LEU A 181 -2.24 3.87 -12.10
C LEU A 181 -2.65 2.54 -12.75
N PRO A 182 -1.68 1.72 -13.07
CA PRO A 182 -1.96 0.37 -13.53
C PRO A 182 -2.41 -0.53 -12.37
N ASP A 183 -3.25 -1.51 -12.67
CA ASP A 183 -3.74 -2.49 -11.71
C ASP A 183 -2.60 -3.29 -11.08
N PRO A 184 -2.73 -3.71 -9.81
CA PRO A 184 -1.70 -4.52 -9.16
C PRO A 184 -1.63 -5.92 -9.76
N ASP A 185 -0.41 -6.42 -9.95
CA ASP A 185 -0.18 -7.79 -10.41
C ASP A 185 -0.34 -8.83 -9.30
N LEU A 186 0.02 -8.45 -8.08
CA LEU A 186 0.01 -9.30 -6.89
C LEU A 186 -0.55 -8.54 -5.70
N VAL A 187 -1.45 -9.17 -4.97
CA VAL A 187 -1.91 -8.72 -3.65
C VAL A 187 -1.34 -9.65 -2.59
N ILE A 188 -0.61 -9.08 -1.62
CA ILE A 188 -0.18 -9.80 -0.43
C ILE A 188 -1.09 -9.42 0.74
N ARG A 189 -1.67 -10.42 1.40
CA ARG A 189 -2.41 -10.21 2.63
C ARG A 189 -1.74 -10.96 3.77
N THR A 190 -1.32 -10.22 4.78
CA THR A 190 -0.84 -10.74 6.06
C THR A 190 -2.00 -11.13 6.97
N SER A 191 -1.73 -11.76 8.10
CA SER A 191 -2.67 -12.17 9.16
C SER A 191 -3.36 -13.53 9.03
N GLY A 192 -3.09 -14.30 7.99
CA GLY A 192 -3.75 -15.59 7.75
C GLY A 192 -5.19 -15.52 7.24
N GLU A 193 -5.73 -14.31 7.10
CA GLU A 193 -7.08 -14.11 6.60
C GLU A 193 -7.12 -14.20 5.07
N GLN A 194 -8.08 -14.94 4.51
CA GLN A 194 -8.21 -15.18 3.06
C GLN A 194 -9.37 -14.38 2.46
N ARG A 195 -9.27 -13.06 2.52
CA ARG A 195 -10.23 -12.11 1.94
C ARG A 195 -9.58 -10.76 1.67
N LEU A 196 -10.08 -9.98 0.72
CA LEU A 196 -9.56 -8.65 0.39
C LEU A 196 -10.08 -7.54 1.32
N SER A 197 -11.21 -7.77 2.01
CA SER A 197 -11.86 -6.79 2.92
C SER A 197 -12.08 -5.40 2.31
N GLY A 198 -12.21 -5.32 0.98
CA GLY A 198 -12.40 -4.07 0.26
C GLY A 198 -11.11 -3.38 -0.19
N LEU A 199 -9.96 -4.06 -0.18
CA LEU A 199 -8.75 -3.54 -0.81
C LEU A 199 -8.91 -3.52 -2.33
N MET A 200 -9.03 -2.32 -2.90
CA MET A 200 -8.98 -2.05 -4.34
C MET A 200 -9.83 -3.04 -5.19
N PRO A 201 -11.16 -3.22 -4.91
CA PRO A 201 -11.94 -4.27 -5.53
C PRO A 201 -12.08 -4.09 -7.05
N TRP A 202 -12.06 -2.86 -7.55
CA TRP A 202 -12.06 -2.56 -8.97
C TRP A 202 -10.75 -2.96 -9.64
N GLN A 203 -9.63 -2.63 -9.03
CA GLN A 203 -8.30 -2.79 -9.60
C GLN A 203 -7.70 -4.19 -9.41
N THR A 204 -8.22 -4.99 -8.46
CA THR A 204 -7.64 -6.31 -8.10
C THR A 204 -8.33 -7.50 -8.75
N VAL A 205 -9.25 -7.26 -9.68
CA VAL A 205 -10.06 -8.30 -10.35
C VAL A 205 -9.19 -9.39 -11.00
N TYR A 206 -8.05 -9.02 -11.57
CA TYR A 206 -7.10 -9.94 -12.20
C TYR A 206 -5.78 -10.07 -11.46
N SER A 207 -5.70 -9.57 -10.22
CA SER A 207 -4.51 -9.72 -9.39
C SER A 207 -4.35 -11.13 -8.87
N GLU A 208 -3.13 -11.63 -8.84
CA GLU A 208 -2.79 -12.83 -8.08
C GLU A 208 -2.85 -12.55 -6.58
N LEU A 209 -3.36 -13.50 -5.79
CA LEU A 209 -3.52 -13.34 -4.34
C LEU A 209 -2.52 -14.24 -3.61
N TYR A 210 -1.81 -13.67 -2.64
CA TYR A 210 -0.93 -14.40 -1.74
C TYR A 210 -1.33 -14.13 -0.28
N PHE A 211 -1.68 -15.17 0.46
CA PHE A 211 -2.08 -15.09 1.87
C PHE A 211 -0.96 -15.56 2.78
N CYS A 212 -0.43 -14.66 3.60
CA CYS A 212 0.62 -14.93 4.58
C CYS A 212 0.02 -15.07 5.99
N LYS A 213 0.38 -16.13 6.71
CA LYS A 213 -0.11 -16.37 8.09
C LYS A 213 0.47 -15.41 9.13
N LYS A 214 1.62 -14.76 8.82
CA LYS A 214 2.27 -13.80 9.70
C LYS A 214 1.41 -12.56 9.91
N LEU A 215 1.43 -12.01 11.13
CA LEU A 215 0.90 -10.68 11.39
C LEU A 215 1.83 -9.62 10.77
N TRP A 216 1.29 -8.44 10.49
CA TRP A 216 2.06 -7.40 9.81
C TRP A 216 3.39 -7.04 10.50
N PRO A 217 3.46 -6.80 11.83
CA PRO A 217 4.73 -6.53 12.49
C PRO A 217 5.78 -7.64 12.37
N ASP A 218 5.35 -8.91 12.24
CA ASP A 218 6.23 -10.08 12.10
C ASP A 218 6.60 -10.40 10.66
N PHE A 219 5.96 -9.75 9.68
CA PHE A 219 6.22 -9.98 8.26
C PHE A 219 7.67 -9.62 7.92
N SER A 220 8.40 -10.56 7.36
CA SER A 220 9.85 -10.48 7.12
C SER A 220 10.19 -10.40 5.62
N GLU A 221 11.44 -10.03 5.31
CA GLU A 221 11.96 -10.08 3.94
C GLU A 221 11.84 -11.49 3.33
N LYS A 222 12.05 -12.53 4.15
CA LYS A 222 11.89 -13.93 3.72
C LYS A 222 10.46 -14.23 3.28
N ASP A 223 9.44 -13.71 4.02
CA ASP A 223 8.03 -13.88 3.70
C ASP A 223 7.67 -13.10 2.44
N PHE A 224 8.15 -11.86 2.31
CA PHE A 224 7.99 -11.03 1.12
C PHE A 224 8.56 -11.71 -0.13
N MET A 225 9.79 -12.21 -0.04
CA MET A 225 10.44 -12.93 -1.14
C MET A 225 9.75 -14.26 -1.44
N ALA A 226 9.13 -14.92 -0.45
CA ALA A 226 8.31 -16.11 -0.68
C ALA A 226 7.07 -15.79 -1.53
N ALA A 227 6.38 -14.68 -1.24
CA ALA A 227 5.25 -14.22 -2.04
C ALA A 227 5.65 -13.93 -3.50
N LEU A 228 6.79 -13.26 -3.71
CA LEU A 228 7.29 -12.99 -5.06
C LEU A 228 7.70 -14.26 -5.81
N ARG A 229 8.29 -15.24 -5.12
CA ARG A 229 8.62 -16.55 -5.73
C ARG A 229 7.36 -17.32 -6.12
N ASP A 230 6.35 -17.31 -5.27
CA ASP A 230 5.06 -17.94 -5.57
C ASP A 230 4.42 -17.30 -6.80
N TYR A 231 4.33 -15.97 -6.82
CA TYR A 231 3.85 -15.23 -7.99
C TYR A 231 4.62 -15.58 -9.27
N ALA A 232 5.96 -15.65 -9.22
CA ALA A 232 6.78 -15.94 -10.38
C ALA A 232 6.57 -17.36 -10.97
N ARG A 233 6.04 -18.30 -10.17
CA ARG A 233 5.71 -19.67 -10.60
C ARG A 233 4.33 -19.78 -11.26
N ARG A 234 3.45 -18.80 -11.04
CA ARG A 234 2.09 -18.81 -11.57
C ARG A 234 2.09 -18.44 -13.05
N LYS A 235 1.31 -19.17 -13.84
CA LYS A 235 1.07 -18.85 -15.25
C LYS A 235 -0.20 -18.01 -15.35
N ARG A 236 -0.09 -16.74 -15.69
CA ARG A 236 -1.24 -15.86 -15.94
C ARG A 236 -1.82 -16.19 -17.32
N ARG A 237 -3.02 -16.73 -17.37
CA ARG A 237 -3.66 -17.18 -18.62
C ARG A 237 -4.58 -16.14 -19.25
N TYR A 238 -5.02 -15.12 -18.51
CA TYR A 238 -5.95 -14.05 -18.98
C TYR A 238 -7.10 -14.57 -19.83
N GLY A 239 -7.68 -15.73 -19.48
CA GLY A 239 -8.78 -16.34 -20.23
C GLY A 239 -8.37 -17.03 -21.56
N LYS A 240 -7.07 -17.21 -21.81
CA LYS A 240 -6.53 -17.93 -22.97
C LYS A 240 -6.04 -19.31 -22.62
#